data_006acd73ddef4f060292775f10421b70
#
_entry.id   006acd73ddef4f060292775f10421b70
#
_cell.length_a   1.000
_cell.length_b   1.000
_cell.length_c   1.000
_cell.angle_alpha   90.00
_cell.angle_beta   90.00
_cell.angle_gamma   90.00
#
_symmetry.space_group_name_H-M   'P 1'
#
loop_
_entity.id
_entity.type
_entity.pdbx_description
1 polymer ?
#
loop_
_entity_poly.entity_id
_entity_poly.type
_entity_poly.pdbx_seq_one_letter_code
_entity_poly.pdbx_strand_id
1 'polypeptide(L)'
;DYISIYCGDQPLMDGQGNPVGAVSASDFILNTSNVNSYEKTELKLYFADKTGTKLISETREVVHNINTSMEQLIVEQLLAGPAEEGHLAVLPSDCKILSISVTDNVCYINFDSSFLKMEHPVNEYLPIYAIVSSLAEMTSITRVQIMVNGSQDVMFRDVVSLNQTFELNHEYIQEE
;
A
#
# COMPACT_ATOMS: atom_id res chain seq x y z
N ASP A 1 -23.26 17.69 -33.08
CA ASP A 1 -21.99 17.75 -33.81
C ASP A 1 -21.42 16.33 -33.92
N TYR A 2 -20.96 15.98 -35.14
CA TYR A 2 -20.38 14.68 -35.43
C TYR A 2 -18.94 14.84 -35.91
N ILE A 3 -18.09 13.88 -35.60
CA ILE A 3 -16.68 13.83 -36.03
C ILE A 3 -16.45 12.51 -36.78
N SER A 4 -15.84 12.60 -37.94
CA SER A 4 -15.33 11.41 -38.66
C SER A 4 -13.83 11.36 -38.52
N ILE A 5 -13.30 10.20 -38.15
CA ILE A 5 -11.89 10.00 -37.90
C ILE A 5 -11.28 9.19 -39.09
N TYR A 6 -10.18 9.70 -39.61
CA TYR A 6 -9.43 9.09 -40.70
C TYR A 6 -7.96 8.85 -40.28
N CYS A 7 -7.37 7.79 -40.77
CA CYS A 7 -5.94 7.53 -40.68
C CYS A 7 -5.37 7.64 -42.10
N GLY A 8 -4.79 8.79 -42.46
CA GLY A 8 -4.52 9.17 -43.87
C GLY A 8 -5.83 9.33 -44.63
N ASP A 9 -5.96 8.67 -45.78
CA ASP A 9 -7.16 8.69 -46.64
C ASP A 9 -8.17 7.57 -46.33
N GLN A 10 -7.90 6.76 -45.29
CA GLN A 10 -8.77 5.65 -44.90
C GLN A 10 -9.56 5.98 -43.64
N PRO A 11 -10.87 5.65 -43.57
CA PRO A 11 -11.66 5.81 -42.34
C PRO A 11 -11.10 4.90 -41.25
N LEU A 12 -11.26 5.35 -40.00
CA LEU A 12 -10.92 4.53 -38.84
C LEU A 12 -11.78 3.26 -38.84
N MET A 13 -11.13 2.11 -38.69
CA MET A 13 -11.76 0.80 -38.60
C MET A 13 -11.90 0.35 -37.17
N ASP A 14 -12.99 -0.36 -36.85
CA ASP A 14 -13.17 -1.03 -35.57
C ASP A 14 -12.29 -2.30 -35.46
N GLY A 15 -12.30 -2.96 -34.31
CA GLY A 15 -11.55 -4.20 -34.09
C GLY A 15 -12.04 -5.40 -34.93
N GLN A 16 -13.14 -5.25 -35.68
CA GLN A 16 -13.73 -6.25 -36.57
C GLN A 16 -13.50 -5.90 -38.05
N GLY A 17 -12.88 -4.74 -38.34
CA GLY A 17 -12.53 -4.31 -39.67
C GLY A 17 -13.65 -3.53 -40.40
N ASN A 18 -14.66 -3.01 -39.67
CA ASN A 18 -15.68 -2.14 -40.25
C ASN A 18 -15.33 -0.66 -40.04
N PRO A 19 -15.67 0.25 -40.98
CA PRO A 19 -15.45 1.67 -40.76
C PRO A 19 -16.34 2.20 -39.62
N VAL A 20 -15.71 2.91 -38.67
CA VAL A 20 -16.39 3.47 -37.48
C VAL A 20 -17.41 4.55 -37.86
N GLY A 21 -17.28 5.17 -39.01
CA GLY A 21 -18.23 6.19 -39.49
C GLY A 21 -18.13 7.52 -38.73
N ALA A 22 -19.22 8.29 -38.77
CA ALA A 22 -19.31 9.55 -38.04
C ALA A 22 -19.78 9.28 -36.60
N VAL A 23 -19.03 9.74 -35.63
CA VAL A 23 -19.27 9.57 -34.19
C VAL A 23 -19.65 10.90 -33.55
N SER A 24 -20.56 10.86 -32.59
CA SER A 24 -20.96 12.00 -31.77
C SER A 24 -20.24 11.97 -30.40
N ALA A 25 -20.36 13.03 -29.63
CA ALA A 25 -19.84 13.05 -28.27
C ALA A 25 -20.42 11.93 -27.39
N SER A 26 -21.65 11.49 -27.66
CA SER A 26 -22.31 10.39 -26.94
C SER A 26 -21.74 9.03 -27.28
N ASP A 27 -21.14 8.86 -28.46
CA ASP A 27 -20.51 7.61 -28.86
C ASP A 27 -19.11 7.43 -28.24
N PHE A 28 -18.51 8.55 -27.78
CA PHE A 28 -17.30 8.58 -26.95
C PHE A 28 -17.61 8.49 -25.47
N ILE A 29 -18.87 8.47 -25.07
CA ILE A 29 -19.22 8.13 -23.69
C ILE A 29 -18.97 6.63 -23.56
N LEU A 30 -17.76 6.39 -23.40
CA LEU A 30 -17.17 5.29 -22.69
C LEU A 30 -18.13 4.83 -21.61
N ASN A 31 -18.34 3.57 -21.62
CA ASN A 31 -18.93 2.83 -20.55
C ASN A 31 -18.40 3.39 -19.21
N THR A 32 -19.12 4.34 -18.63
CA THR A 32 -18.75 5.00 -17.37
C THR A 32 -18.72 3.99 -16.22
N SER A 33 -19.26 2.79 -16.41
CA SER A 33 -19.10 1.67 -15.48
C SER A 33 -17.67 1.13 -15.40
N ASN A 34 -16.80 1.45 -16.37
CA ASN A 34 -15.36 1.13 -16.33
C ASN A 34 -14.49 2.31 -15.87
N VAL A 35 -15.07 3.47 -15.59
CA VAL A 35 -14.32 4.66 -15.16
C VAL A 35 -14.25 4.80 -13.64
N ASN A 36 -15.07 4.06 -12.89
CA ASN A 36 -14.91 3.94 -11.45
C ASN A 36 -13.88 2.85 -11.12
N SER A 37 -12.62 3.14 -11.43
CA SER A 37 -11.46 2.35 -11.01
C SER A 37 -11.18 2.51 -9.51
N TYR A 38 -12.19 2.83 -8.72
CA TYR A 38 -12.07 3.03 -7.27
C TYR A 38 -13.04 2.10 -6.53
N GLU A 39 -12.55 1.50 -5.48
CA GLU A 39 -13.35 0.71 -4.54
C GLU A 39 -13.09 1.16 -3.11
N LYS A 40 -14.01 0.76 -2.21
CA LYS A 40 -13.89 0.97 -0.78
C LYS A 40 -13.49 -0.33 -0.12
N THR A 41 -12.48 -0.27 0.73
CA THR A 41 -12.00 -1.41 1.49
C THR A 41 -11.79 -1.01 2.95
N GLU A 42 -12.20 -1.87 3.85
CA GLU A 42 -11.91 -1.74 5.27
C GLU A 42 -10.56 -2.38 5.58
N LEU A 43 -9.67 -1.61 6.21
CA LEU A 43 -8.34 -2.05 6.60
C LEU A 43 -8.24 -2.04 8.12
N LYS A 44 -7.65 -3.10 8.69
CA LYS A 44 -7.20 -3.11 10.08
C LYS A 44 -5.71 -2.86 10.11
N LEU A 45 -5.33 -1.77 10.76
CA LEU A 45 -3.98 -1.24 10.81
C LEU A 45 -3.49 -1.19 12.25
N TYR A 46 -2.19 -1.31 12.45
CA TYR A 46 -1.60 -1.28 13.78
C TYR A 46 -0.66 -0.09 13.93
N PHE A 47 -0.91 0.71 14.96
CA PHE A 47 -0.11 1.88 15.33
C PHE A 47 0.39 1.74 16.77
N ALA A 48 1.34 2.58 17.19
CA ALA A 48 1.76 2.55 18.57
C ALA A 48 0.69 3.17 19.48
N ASP A 49 0.54 2.61 20.66
CA ASP A 49 -0.27 3.19 21.74
C ASP A 49 0.35 4.51 22.21
N LYS A 50 -0.38 5.27 22.99
CA LYS A 50 0.07 6.57 23.54
C LYS A 50 1.36 6.50 24.35
N THR A 51 1.75 5.32 24.83
CA THR A 51 2.99 5.10 25.58
C THR A 51 4.16 4.73 24.68
N GLY A 52 3.91 4.40 23.42
CA GLY A 52 4.92 3.94 22.45
C GLY A 52 5.51 2.58 22.78
N THR A 53 4.81 1.73 23.55
CA THR A 53 5.33 0.44 24.01
C THR A 53 4.62 -0.77 23.43
N LYS A 54 3.39 -0.60 22.96
CA LYS A 54 2.56 -1.65 22.35
C LYS A 54 1.91 -1.15 21.06
N LEU A 55 1.46 -2.09 20.26
CA LEU A 55 0.62 -1.81 19.10
C LEU A 55 -0.85 -1.91 19.46
N ILE A 56 -1.63 -0.99 18.97
CA ILE A 56 -3.09 -0.97 19.07
C ILE A 56 -3.67 -0.94 17.65
N SER A 57 -4.77 -1.66 17.45
CA SER A 57 -5.42 -1.71 16.13
C SER A 57 -6.36 -0.54 15.94
N GLU A 58 -6.44 -0.05 14.70
CA GLU A 58 -7.51 0.85 14.24
C GLU A 58 -8.08 0.33 12.92
N THR A 59 -9.40 0.45 12.77
CA THR A 59 -10.09 0.08 11.55
C THR A 59 -10.37 1.33 10.71
N ARG A 60 -10.04 1.27 9.42
CA ARG A 60 -10.17 2.41 8.51
C ARG A 60 -10.79 2.00 7.18
N GLU A 61 -11.85 2.71 6.76
CA GLU A 61 -12.39 2.60 5.40
C GLU A 61 -11.56 3.50 4.46
N VAL A 62 -11.01 2.91 3.40
CA VAL A 62 -10.18 3.59 2.42
C VAL A 62 -10.76 3.43 1.02
N VAL A 63 -10.86 4.55 0.29
CA VAL A 63 -11.17 4.54 -1.14
C VAL A 63 -9.87 4.53 -1.93
N HIS A 64 -9.67 3.51 -2.75
CA HIS A 64 -8.44 3.35 -3.51
C HIS A 64 -8.71 2.90 -4.96
N ASN A 65 -7.70 3.04 -5.81
CA ASN A 65 -7.77 2.53 -7.17
C ASN A 65 -7.71 0.99 -7.15
N ILE A 66 -8.57 0.33 -7.94
CA ILE A 66 -8.62 -1.13 -8.03
C ILE A 66 -7.30 -1.78 -8.50
N ASN A 67 -6.41 -1.00 -9.12
CA ASN A 67 -5.09 -1.48 -9.55
C ASN A 67 -4.01 -1.34 -8.46
N THR A 68 -4.34 -0.72 -7.32
CA THR A 68 -3.41 -0.66 -6.18
C THR A 68 -3.47 -2.00 -5.45
N SER A 69 -2.33 -2.65 -5.26
CA SER A 69 -2.29 -3.89 -4.50
C SER A 69 -2.61 -3.64 -3.02
N MET A 70 -3.21 -4.61 -2.36
CA MET A 70 -3.65 -4.46 -0.97
C MET A 70 -2.47 -4.26 -0.01
N GLU A 71 -1.36 -4.98 -0.23
CA GLU A 71 -0.14 -4.82 0.55
C GLU A 71 0.44 -3.41 0.42
N GLN A 72 0.42 -2.84 -0.80
CA GLN A 72 0.84 -1.46 -1.01
C GLN A 72 -0.08 -0.48 -0.29
N LEU A 73 -1.39 -0.66 -0.41
CA LEU A 73 -2.39 0.18 0.24
C LEU A 73 -2.21 0.19 1.77
N ILE A 74 -2.02 -0.99 2.39
CA ILE A 74 -1.79 -1.12 3.83
C ILE A 74 -0.55 -0.32 4.26
N VAL A 75 0.57 -0.48 3.57
CA VAL A 75 1.81 0.21 3.91
C VAL A 75 1.69 1.71 3.68
N GLU A 76 1.01 2.16 2.61
CA GLU A 76 0.73 3.59 2.37
C GLU A 76 -0.13 4.20 3.50
N GLN A 77 -1.12 3.45 4.02
CA GLN A 77 -1.93 3.92 5.14
C GLN A 77 -1.15 3.97 6.47
N LEU A 78 -0.19 3.07 6.69
CA LEU A 78 0.73 3.16 7.83
C LEU A 78 1.64 4.38 7.73
N LEU A 79 2.14 4.71 6.53
CA LEU A 79 2.93 5.92 6.27
C LEU A 79 2.12 7.20 6.45
N ALA A 80 0.83 7.18 6.12
CA ALA A 80 -0.08 8.31 6.35
C ALA A 80 -0.30 8.59 7.85
N GLY A 81 0.01 7.63 8.72
CA GLY A 81 -0.14 7.73 10.17
C GLY A 81 -1.54 7.40 10.68
N PRO A 82 -1.73 7.40 12.02
CA PRO A 82 -2.98 7.07 12.66
C PRO A 82 -4.05 8.14 12.43
N ALA A 83 -5.32 7.73 12.44
CA ALA A 83 -6.46 8.63 12.41
C ALA A 83 -7.10 8.81 13.80
N GLU A 84 -6.91 7.85 14.70
CA GLU A 84 -7.49 7.88 16.03
C GLU A 84 -6.62 8.66 17.03
N GLU A 85 -7.29 9.41 17.89
CA GLU A 85 -6.63 10.18 18.96
C GLU A 85 -5.94 9.24 19.96
N GLY A 86 -4.70 9.52 20.31
CA GLY A 86 -3.93 8.72 21.25
C GLY A 86 -3.12 7.60 20.63
N HIS A 87 -3.24 7.39 19.32
CA HIS A 87 -2.32 6.52 18.57
C HIS A 87 -1.11 7.34 18.09
N LEU A 88 0.06 6.71 18.06
CA LEU A 88 1.29 7.33 17.55
C LEU A 88 1.69 6.71 16.22
N ALA A 89 2.16 7.56 15.31
CA ALA A 89 2.74 7.09 14.05
C ALA A 89 3.97 6.22 14.32
N VAL A 90 4.11 5.15 13.57
CA VAL A 90 5.21 4.17 13.69
C VAL A 90 6.25 4.32 12.60
N LEU A 91 5.88 4.93 11.48
CA LEU A 91 6.76 5.13 10.31
C LEU A 91 7.00 6.62 10.10
N PRO A 92 8.19 7.01 9.58
CA PRO A 92 8.46 8.37 9.19
C PRO A 92 7.55 8.83 8.05
N SER A 93 7.03 10.05 8.14
CA SER A 93 6.08 10.59 7.15
C SER A 93 6.71 10.88 5.78
N ASP A 94 8.04 11.04 5.72
CA ASP A 94 8.81 11.25 4.48
C ASP A 94 9.34 9.95 3.86
N CYS A 95 9.10 8.80 4.50
CA CYS A 95 9.51 7.49 4.02
C CYS A 95 8.76 7.10 2.75
N LYS A 96 9.47 6.50 1.79
CA LYS A 96 8.93 6.08 0.50
C LYS A 96 9.07 4.59 0.27
N ILE A 97 8.02 3.99 -0.26
CA ILE A 97 8.05 2.63 -0.78
C ILE A 97 8.72 2.68 -2.16
N LEU A 98 9.86 2.02 -2.31
CA LEU A 98 10.57 1.89 -3.58
C LEU A 98 10.04 0.70 -4.40
N SER A 99 9.69 -0.38 -3.72
CA SER A 99 9.00 -1.54 -4.31
C SER A 99 8.32 -2.37 -3.24
N ILE A 100 7.26 -3.08 -3.64
CA ILE A 100 6.57 -4.06 -2.81
C ILE A 100 6.13 -5.23 -3.70
N SER A 101 6.25 -6.44 -3.19
CA SER A 101 5.82 -7.65 -3.89
C SER A 101 5.57 -8.79 -2.92
N VAL A 102 4.71 -9.74 -3.29
CA VAL A 102 4.42 -10.93 -2.51
C VAL A 102 4.80 -12.18 -3.31
N THR A 103 5.59 -13.05 -2.71
CA THR A 103 6.01 -14.33 -3.29
C THR A 103 6.08 -15.36 -2.17
N ASP A 104 5.49 -16.54 -2.37
CA ASP A 104 5.50 -17.64 -1.41
C ASP A 104 5.06 -17.24 0.01
N ASN A 105 3.99 -16.43 0.10
CA ASN A 105 3.44 -15.88 1.35
C ASN A 105 4.40 -14.94 2.11
N VAL A 106 5.48 -14.50 1.48
CA VAL A 106 6.40 -13.48 2.00
C VAL A 106 6.15 -12.15 1.27
N CYS A 107 5.87 -11.10 2.02
CA CYS A 107 5.81 -9.74 1.49
C CYS A 107 7.21 -9.11 1.56
N TYR A 108 7.77 -8.77 0.41
CA TYR A 108 9.05 -8.08 0.28
C TYR A 108 8.78 -6.59 0.12
N ILE A 109 9.27 -5.78 1.04
CA ILE A 109 9.10 -4.33 1.01
C ILE A 109 10.47 -3.67 0.97
N ASN A 110 10.68 -2.79 0.01
CA ASN A 110 11.88 -1.99 -0.10
C ASN A 110 11.54 -0.51 0.14
N PHE A 111 12.07 0.06 1.18
CA PHE A 111 11.94 1.47 1.52
C PHE A 111 13.18 2.26 1.13
N ASP A 112 13.04 3.57 1.05
CA ASP A 112 14.19 4.48 1.00
C ASP A 112 14.85 4.62 2.39
N SER A 113 15.98 5.33 2.45
CA SER A 113 16.74 5.51 3.69
C SER A 113 15.98 6.27 4.78
N SER A 114 14.88 6.95 4.45
CA SER A 114 14.05 7.65 5.43
C SER A 114 13.42 6.70 6.44
N PHE A 115 13.22 5.42 6.06
CA PHE A 115 12.72 4.37 6.96
C PHE A 115 13.55 4.25 8.25
N LEU A 116 14.85 4.50 8.19
CA LEU A 116 15.76 4.38 9.34
C LEU A 116 15.66 5.55 10.33
N LYS A 117 14.97 6.62 9.98
CA LYS A 117 14.80 7.80 10.84
C LYS A 117 13.86 7.47 12.00
N MET A 118 14.03 8.20 13.10
CA MET A 118 13.12 8.18 14.24
C MET A 118 12.41 9.51 14.34
N GLU A 119 11.12 9.54 14.08
CA GLU A 119 10.28 10.73 14.25
C GLU A 119 9.56 10.74 15.61
N HIS A 120 9.23 9.54 16.12
CA HIS A 120 8.46 9.40 17.34
C HIS A 120 9.17 8.50 18.36
N PRO A 121 9.04 8.77 19.68
CA PRO A 121 9.64 7.99 20.74
C PRO A 121 8.84 6.70 20.97
N VAL A 122 8.95 5.75 20.05
CA VAL A 122 8.32 4.42 20.14
C VAL A 122 9.40 3.35 20.29
N ASN A 123 9.04 2.23 20.91
CA ASN A 123 9.92 1.06 21.00
C ASN A 123 10.43 0.67 19.59
N GLU A 124 11.71 0.32 19.49
CA GLU A 124 12.42 0.11 18.23
C GLU A 124 11.83 -1.01 17.37
N TYR A 125 11.13 -1.96 17.97
CA TYR A 125 10.48 -3.07 17.27
C TYR A 125 9.12 -2.69 16.67
N LEU A 126 8.42 -1.69 17.24
CA LEU A 126 7.05 -1.38 16.83
C LEU A 126 6.89 -0.97 15.37
N PRO A 127 7.80 -0.20 14.75
CA PRO A 127 7.70 0.12 13.33
C PRO A 127 7.66 -1.14 12.44
N ILE A 128 8.50 -2.11 12.75
CA ILE A 128 8.58 -3.38 12.03
C ILE A 128 7.31 -4.20 12.26
N TYR A 129 6.93 -4.39 13.53
CA TYR A 129 5.76 -5.21 13.87
C TYR A 129 4.42 -4.54 13.55
N ALA A 130 4.36 -3.23 13.41
CA ALA A 130 3.19 -2.55 12.85
C ALA A 130 2.95 -2.94 11.40
N ILE A 131 4.01 -2.97 10.58
CA ILE A 131 3.95 -3.45 9.19
C ILE A 131 3.55 -4.93 9.16
N VAL A 132 4.22 -5.76 9.94
CA VAL A 132 3.97 -7.22 9.99
C VAL A 132 2.53 -7.52 10.41
N SER A 133 2.07 -6.90 11.51
CA SER A 133 0.72 -7.16 12.05
C SER A 133 -0.37 -6.69 11.10
N SER A 134 -0.19 -5.52 10.47
CA SER A 134 -1.17 -5.00 9.50
C SER A 134 -1.23 -5.84 8.23
N LEU A 135 -0.10 -6.34 7.73
CA LEU A 135 -0.06 -7.22 6.56
C LEU A 135 -0.55 -8.64 6.87
N ALA A 136 -0.36 -9.12 8.11
CA ALA A 136 -0.83 -10.44 8.54
C ALA A 136 -2.37 -10.55 8.62
N GLU A 137 -3.10 -9.42 8.64
CA GLU A 137 -4.56 -9.41 8.47
C GLU A 137 -4.96 -9.95 7.07
N MET A 138 -4.04 -9.90 6.11
CA MET A 138 -4.17 -10.62 4.85
C MET A 138 -3.73 -12.07 5.04
N THR A 139 -4.66 -13.02 4.93
CA THR A 139 -4.37 -14.46 5.13
C THR A 139 -3.34 -15.03 4.15
N SER A 140 -3.02 -14.31 3.07
CA SER A 140 -2.02 -14.67 2.07
C SER A 140 -0.59 -14.30 2.46
N ILE A 141 -0.38 -13.49 3.51
CA ILE A 141 0.94 -13.04 3.95
C ILE A 141 1.21 -13.57 5.35
N THR A 142 2.25 -14.37 5.49
CA THR A 142 2.67 -14.96 6.77
C THR A 142 3.99 -14.39 7.27
N ARG A 143 4.79 -13.83 6.37
CA ARG A 143 6.11 -13.25 6.67
C ARG A 143 6.34 -11.96 5.90
N VAL A 144 7.17 -11.11 6.45
CA VAL A 144 7.58 -9.85 5.82
C VAL A 144 9.10 -9.76 5.81
N GLN A 145 9.68 -9.43 4.66
CA GLN A 145 11.08 -9.07 4.50
C GLN A 145 11.17 -7.58 4.21
N ILE A 146 11.88 -6.86 5.05
CA ILE A 146 12.11 -5.42 4.88
C ILE A 146 13.50 -5.19 4.32
N MET A 147 13.60 -4.31 3.34
CA MET A 147 14.85 -3.84 2.73
C MET A 147 14.90 -2.33 2.74
N VAL A 148 16.10 -1.79 2.75
CA VAL A 148 16.33 -0.34 2.62
C VAL A 148 17.30 -0.10 1.46
N ASN A 149 16.86 0.69 0.47
CA ASN A 149 17.59 0.91 -0.78
C ASN A 149 18.08 -0.39 -1.46
N GLY A 150 17.24 -1.43 -1.41
CA GLY A 150 17.53 -2.75 -1.98
C GLY A 150 18.41 -3.66 -1.14
N SER A 151 18.87 -3.22 0.04
CA SER A 151 19.67 -4.04 0.96
C SER A 151 18.85 -4.54 2.14
N GLN A 152 18.97 -5.83 2.45
CA GLN A 152 18.48 -6.41 3.71
C GLN A 152 19.57 -6.41 4.78
N ASP A 153 20.84 -6.25 4.41
CA ASP A 153 21.98 -6.22 5.35
C ASP A 153 22.10 -4.83 5.99
N VAL A 154 21.07 -4.49 6.77
CA VAL A 154 20.91 -3.19 7.43
C VAL A 154 20.45 -3.42 8.87
N MET A 155 21.05 -2.67 9.80
CA MET A 155 20.57 -2.59 11.19
C MET A 155 19.55 -1.45 11.30
N PHE A 156 18.32 -1.80 11.67
CA PHE A 156 17.29 -0.81 11.96
C PHE A 156 17.52 -0.24 13.35
N ARG A 157 17.77 1.06 13.42
CA ARG A 157 18.05 1.82 14.67
C ARG A 157 19.14 1.17 15.56
N ASP A 158 20.14 0.52 14.94
CA ASP A 158 21.22 -0.20 15.62
C ASP A 158 20.78 -1.34 16.56
N VAL A 159 19.52 -1.76 16.49
CA VAL A 159 18.91 -2.77 17.38
C VAL A 159 18.45 -4.00 16.61
N VAL A 160 17.74 -3.80 15.49
CA VAL A 160 17.09 -4.91 14.78
C VAL A 160 17.77 -5.16 13.43
N SER A 161 18.28 -6.38 13.23
CA SER A 161 18.78 -6.79 11.91
C SER A 161 17.64 -7.01 10.95
N LEU A 162 17.67 -6.36 9.79
CA LEU A 162 16.70 -6.58 8.70
C LEU A 162 17.07 -7.80 7.83
N ASN A 163 18.22 -8.42 8.06
CA ASN A 163 18.65 -9.63 7.33
C ASN A 163 17.91 -10.88 7.83
N GLN A 164 16.61 -10.79 7.93
CA GLN A 164 15.70 -11.88 8.31
C GLN A 164 14.28 -11.54 7.89
N THR A 165 13.42 -12.55 7.80
CA THR A 165 11.99 -12.36 7.69
C THR A 165 11.35 -12.23 9.06
N PHE A 166 10.29 -11.42 9.15
CA PHE A 166 9.51 -11.20 10.37
C PHE A 166 8.15 -11.87 10.25
N GLU A 167 7.72 -12.52 11.30
CA GLU A 167 6.41 -13.15 11.46
C GLU A 167 5.59 -12.40 12.51
N LEU A 168 4.27 -12.59 12.50
CA LEU A 168 3.39 -11.98 13.49
C LEU A 168 3.85 -12.35 14.90
N ASN A 169 3.99 -11.36 15.76
CA ASN A 169 4.33 -11.54 17.16
C ASN A 169 3.33 -10.77 18.04
N HIS A 170 2.47 -11.51 18.72
CA HIS A 170 1.44 -10.97 19.60
C HIS A 170 1.99 -10.26 20.85
N GLU A 171 3.26 -10.49 21.20
CA GLU A 171 3.87 -9.79 22.35
C GLU A 171 3.91 -8.27 22.17
N TYR A 172 3.92 -7.79 20.92
CA TYR A 172 3.91 -6.35 20.64
C TYR A 172 2.50 -5.77 20.55
N ILE A 173 1.45 -6.59 20.47
CA ILE A 173 0.07 -6.15 20.33
C ILE A 173 -0.54 -6.01 21.73
N GLN A 174 -1.26 -4.93 21.95
CA GLN A 174 -2.05 -4.74 23.18
C GLN A 174 -3.23 -5.72 23.16
N GLU A 175 -3.39 -6.51 24.20
CA GLU A 175 -4.60 -7.31 24.40
C GLU A 175 -5.79 -6.38 24.71
N GLU A 176 -6.93 -6.66 24.07
CA GLU A 176 -8.19 -5.93 24.32
C GLU A 176 -8.78 -6.28 25.68
#